data_7c7280bdb2d4a915902cb4945867881a
#
_entry.id   7c7280bdb2d4a915902cb4945867881a
#
_cell.length_a   1.000
_cell.length_b   1.000
_cell.length_c   1.000
_cell.angle_alpha   90.00
_cell.angle_beta   90.00
_cell.angle_gamma   90.00
#
_symmetry.space_group_name_H-M   'P 1'
#
loop_
_entity.id
_entity.type
_entity.pdbx_description
1 polymer ?
#
loop_
_entity_poly.entity_id
_entity_poly.type
_entity_poly.pdbx_seq_one_letter_code
_entity_poly.pdbx_strand_id
1 'polypeptide(L)'
;MQFTIQIVVADKSGHSHTETLFTIEKQKDSPNDIGLSLSESKLLLNAIQQSVIQKQAAEYLNEHRACPHCQRNRRIKGKQTIQYRTLFGIIPVEGFRVYRCACEKHLTQTVSLLNHWCDTHTHPELRYIETRWASLMSYGLTANLLKDILPVGEHVNAATVRNHLCQTAKRQEAELEGLPDFLLGDPREWENLPKPGKPMTVGIDGGYVRNRDDRKHHLEVIAGKSFAANVPTKRFGFVQCLENHPRRKLIAQLSLQGMQANQQITFLSDGADNLRDLQFNLYPESQHVLDWFHITMRLTVLKQYAKGVSKNAPELGAELLDSLTRTKWYIWHGNVIKALEHLDDCAAMCDEDISHYENKKSLSKHFDEMYTYIKNNSMMIPNYGEMYRYGEPISSSFVESTINEVIAKRMVKKQQMQWSQQGAHYLIQTRTAVLNDDLKTQFGHWYPVIKLGDETEHCWTESVAA
;
A
#
# COMPACT_ATOMS: atom_id res chain seq x y z
N MET A 1 38.94 -22.95 19.38
CA MET A 1 39.26 -22.94 17.94
C MET A 1 39.13 -21.49 17.44
N GLN A 2 40.09 -21.03 16.64
CA GLN A 2 40.09 -19.68 16.08
C GLN A 2 39.82 -19.77 14.57
N PHE A 3 38.88 -18.95 14.10
CA PHE A 3 38.52 -18.83 12.68
C PHE A 3 38.84 -17.41 12.23
N THR A 4 39.63 -17.31 11.16
CA THR A 4 39.95 -15.99 10.55
C THR A 4 39.29 -15.90 9.19
N ILE A 5 38.50 -14.83 8.99
CA ILE A 5 37.79 -14.58 7.75
C ILE A 5 38.54 -13.48 7.00
N GLN A 6 38.88 -13.76 5.75
CA GLN A 6 39.64 -12.87 4.87
C GLN A 6 38.86 -12.58 3.60
N ILE A 7 39.04 -11.39 3.04
CA ILE A 7 38.53 -11.01 1.73
C ILE A 7 39.72 -10.83 0.79
N VAL A 8 39.61 -11.37 -0.41
CA VAL A 8 40.56 -11.13 -1.50
C VAL A 8 39.94 -10.07 -2.41
N VAL A 9 40.62 -8.95 -2.55
CA VAL A 9 40.22 -7.87 -3.46
C VAL A 9 41.13 -7.87 -4.67
N ALA A 10 40.54 -8.08 -5.84
CA ALA A 10 41.25 -8.00 -7.12
C ALA A 10 40.87 -6.71 -7.84
N ASP A 11 41.87 -6.00 -8.37
CA ASP A 11 41.67 -4.83 -9.21
C ASP A 11 41.48 -5.21 -10.69
N LYS A 12 41.12 -4.23 -11.53
CA LYS A 12 40.94 -4.43 -12.99
C LYS A 12 42.23 -4.88 -13.73
N SER A 13 43.40 -4.73 -13.11
CA SER A 13 44.69 -5.15 -13.65
C SER A 13 45.09 -6.58 -13.25
N GLY A 14 44.27 -7.23 -12.43
CA GLY A 14 44.49 -8.60 -11.95
C GLY A 14 45.35 -8.68 -10.68
N HIS A 15 45.80 -7.56 -10.12
CA HIS A 15 46.49 -7.58 -8.84
C HIS A 15 45.48 -7.84 -7.72
N SER A 16 45.78 -8.79 -6.85
CA SER A 16 44.97 -9.12 -5.71
C SER A 16 45.70 -8.89 -4.40
N HIS A 17 45.02 -8.43 -3.39
CA HIS A 17 45.53 -8.36 -2.03
C HIS A 17 44.49 -8.96 -1.05
N THR A 18 44.99 -9.56 0.01
CA THR A 18 44.18 -10.21 1.02
C THR A 18 44.12 -9.35 2.27
N GLU A 19 42.92 -9.13 2.77
CA GLU A 19 42.64 -8.35 4.00
C GLU A 19 41.91 -9.23 5.01
N THR A 20 42.37 -9.28 6.25
CA THR A 20 41.67 -9.96 7.33
C THR A 20 40.53 -9.08 7.84
N LEU A 21 39.30 -9.55 7.74
CA LEU A 21 38.11 -8.78 8.14
C LEU A 21 37.69 -9.05 9.58
N PHE A 22 37.74 -10.32 10.00
CA PHE A 22 37.16 -10.73 11.27
C PHE A 22 37.82 -12.00 11.79
N THR A 23 37.99 -12.08 13.12
CA THR A 23 38.48 -13.28 13.81
C THR A 23 37.51 -13.70 14.88
N ILE A 24 37.15 -14.99 14.92
CA ILE A 24 36.20 -15.57 15.86
C ILE A 24 36.88 -16.66 16.65
N GLU A 25 36.68 -16.64 17.95
CA GLU A 25 37.10 -17.74 18.84
C GLU A 25 35.88 -18.55 19.30
N LYS A 26 35.97 -19.87 19.13
CA LYS A 26 34.90 -20.78 19.49
C LYS A 26 35.39 -21.83 20.50
N GLN A 27 34.56 -22.11 21.52
CA GLN A 27 34.83 -23.14 22.50
C GLN A 27 34.48 -24.52 21.91
N LYS A 28 35.44 -25.45 21.94
CA LYS A 28 35.28 -26.77 21.30
C LYS A 28 34.21 -27.64 21.95
N ASP A 29 34.02 -27.50 23.24
CA ASP A 29 33.21 -28.41 24.05
C ASP A 29 31.89 -27.81 24.57
N SER A 30 31.49 -26.64 24.03
CA SER A 30 30.25 -25.97 24.43
C SER A 30 29.16 -26.13 23.35
N PRO A 31 28.09 -26.88 23.60
CA PRO A 31 26.99 -27.00 22.65
C PRO A 31 26.25 -25.65 22.35
N ASN A 32 26.41 -24.69 23.25
CA ASN A 32 25.82 -23.34 23.08
C ASN A 32 26.65 -22.40 22.21
N ASP A 33 27.85 -22.83 21.78
CA ASP A 33 28.78 -22.05 20.95
C ASP A 33 29.03 -22.68 19.58
N ILE A 34 28.06 -23.42 19.07
CA ILE A 34 28.08 -24.05 17.76
C ILE A 34 27.64 -23.02 16.68
N GLY A 35 28.46 -22.86 15.64
CA GLY A 35 28.17 -21.95 14.52
C GLY A 35 28.34 -20.48 14.87
N LEU A 36 27.72 -19.59 14.09
CA LEU A 36 27.75 -18.15 14.32
C LEU A 36 26.56 -17.71 15.15
N SER A 37 26.84 -16.95 16.21
CA SER A 37 25.80 -16.21 16.92
C SER A 37 25.27 -15.04 16.08
N LEU A 38 24.09 -14.53 16.41
CA LEU A 38 23.55 -13.35 15.75
C LEU A 38 24.48 -12.13 15.88
N SER A 39 25.12 -11.97 17.04
CA SER A 39 26.07 -10.88 17.27
C SER A 39 27.30 -10.99 16.39
N GLU A 40 27.89 -12.18 16.29
CA GLU A 40 29.03 -12.43 15.40
C GLU A 40 28.68 -12.25 13.94
N SER A 41 27.50 -12.71 13.52
CA SER A 41 26.98 -12.50 12.15
C SER A 41 26.83 -11.04 11.83
N LYS A 42 26.29 -10.24 12.76
CA LYS A 42 26.16 -8.77 12.58
C LYS A 42 27.52 -8.10 12.42
N LEU A 43 28.49 -8.45 13.24
CA LEU A 43 29.85 -7.91 13.15
C LEU A 43 30.54 -8.29 11.85
N LEU A 44 30.42 -9.53 11.44
CA LEU A 44 30.96 -10.03 10.18
C LEU A 44 30.37 -9.30 8.98
N LEU A 45 29.04 -9.21 8.89
CA LEU A 45 28.36 -8.51 7.80
C LEU A 45 28.72 -7.02 7.75
N ASN A 46 28.86 -6.37 8.91
CA ASN A 46 29.31 -4.98 8.99
C ASN A 46 30.74 -4.81 8.47
N ALA A 47 31.66 -5.69 8.85
CA ALA A 47 33.07 -5.65 8.40
C ALA A 47 33.19 -5.87 6.89
N ILE A 48 32.46 -6.83 6.35
CA ILE A 48 32.41 -7.06 4.89
C ILE A 48 31.87 -5.82 4.18
N GLN A 49 30.74 -5.28 4.64
CA GLN A 49 30.10 -4.11 4.03
C GLN A 49 31.01 -2.89 4.05
N GLN A 50 31.73 -2.67 5.16
CA GLN A 50 32.70 -1.59 5.27
C GLN A 50 33.85 -1.71 4.26
N SER A 51 34.45 -2.89 4.17
CA SER A 51 35.55 -3.12 3.19
C SER A 51 35.07 -2.91 1.76
N VAL A 52 33.93 -3.51 1.37
CA VAL A 52 33.37 -3.38 0.02
C VAL A 52 33.10 -1.91 -0.34
N ILE A 53 32.36 -1.17 0.51
CA ILE A 53 32.00 0.22 0.23
C ILE A 53 33.24 1.11 0.16
N GLN A 54 34.23 0.89 1.02
CA GLN A 54 35.46 1.71 1.00
C GLN A 54 36.26 1.50 -0.29
N LYS A 55 36.36 0.28 -0.78
CA LYS A 55 37.03 -0.02 -2.06
C LYS A 55 36.28 0.58 -3.24
N GLN A 56 34.95 0.39 -3.29
CA GLN A 56 34.13 1.01 -4.33
C GLN A 56 34.21 2.54 -4.31
N ALA A 57 34.22 3.16 -3.14
CA ALA A 57 34.37 4.61 -3.01
C ALA A 57 35.73 5.11 -3.50
N ALA A 58 36.80 4.40 -3.15
CA ALA A 58 38.17 4.75 -3.62
C ALA A 58 38.28 4.66 -5.15
N GLU A 59 37.75 3.60 -5.76
CA GLU A 59 37.73 3.43 -7.21
C GLU A 59 36.91 4.53 -7.89
N TYR A 60 35.67 4.77 -7.40
CA TYR A 60 34.81 5.84 -7.91
C TYR A 60 35.45 7.22 -7.85
N LEU A 61 36.08 7.56 -6.73
CA LEU A 61 36.73 8.84 -6.54
C LEU A 61 37.94 9.02 -7.47
N ASN A 62 38.70 7.97 -7.71
CA ASN A 62 39.84 7.99 -8.65
C ASN A 62 39.36 8.21 -10.09
N GLU A 63 38.35 7.47 -10.54
CA GLU A 63 37.78 7.59 -11.88
C GLU A 63 37.13 8.96 -12.12
N HIS A 64 36.41 9.48 -11.14
CA HIS A 64 35.65 10.74 -11.27
C HIS A 64 36.41 12.00 -10.83
N ARG A 65 37.67 11.89 -10.47
CA ARG A 65 38.52 13.05 -10.19
C ARG A 65 38.81 13.88 -11.43
N ALA A 66 38.90 13.26 -12.59
CA ALA A 66 39.08 13.96 -13.86
C ALA A 66 37.84 14.82 -14.21
N CYS A 67 38.06 15.94 -14.86
CA CYS A 67 36.98 16.75 -15.38
C CYS A 67 36.32 16.04 -16.59
N PRO A 68 34.99 15.91 -16.65
CA PRO A 68 34.34 15.24 -17.76
C PRO A 68 34.51 15.96 -19.11
N HIS A 69 34.79 17.27 -19.10
CA HIS A 69 34.93 18.08 -20.31
C HIS A 69 36.36 18.11 -20.87
N CYS A 70 37.36 18.28 -20.00
CA CYS A 70 38.77 18.47 -20.45
C CYS A 70 39.72 17.38 -19.96
N GLN A 71 39.24 16.35 -19.25
CA GLN A 71 39.97 15.19 -18.74
C GLN A 71 41.13 15.55 -17.75
N ARG A 72 41.30 16.81 -17.38
CA ARG A 72 42.32 17.21 -16.38
C ARG A 72 41.84 16.87 -14.99
N ASN A 73 42.72 16.36 -14.12
CA ASN A 73 42.46 16.09 -12.74
C ASN A 73 42.09 17.37 -11.99
N ARG A 74 40.92 17.37 -11.34
CA ARG A 74 40.46 18.51 -10.53
C ARG A 74 41.27 18.63 -9.24
N ARG A 75 41.55 19.86 -8.83
CA ARG A 75 42.31 20.14 -7.61
C ARG A 75 41.48 19.77 -6.38
N ILE A 76 42.05 19.01 -5.47
CA ILE A 76 41.43 18.64 -4.18
C ILE A 76 41.38 19.86 -3.27
N LYS A 77 40.20 20.12 -2.66
CA LYS A 77 40.02 21.17 -1.67
C LYS A 77 40.28 20.68 -0.23
N GLY A 78 39.91 19.44 0.07
CA GLY A 78 40.07 18.85 1.39
C GLY A 78 39.38 17.51 1.54
N LYS A 79 39.62 16.85 2.68
CA LYS A 79 38.97 15.56 3.01
C LYS A 79 37.49 15.77 3.31
N GLN A 80 36.70 14.74 3.05
CA GLN A 80 35.29 14.66 3.38
C GLN A 80 34.97 13.23 3.82
N THR A 81 34.16 13.09 4.86
CA THR A 81 33.58 11.80 5.27
C THR A 81 32.07 11.93 5.25
N ILE A 82 31.38 10.97 4.65
CA ILE A 82 29.92 10.85 4.69
C ILE A 82 29.55 9.59 5.46
N GLN A 83 28.40 9.63 6.15
CA GLN A 83 27.85 8.46 6.82
C GLN A 83 26.83 7.80 5.88
N TYR A 84 27.20 6.65 5.31
CA TYR A 84 26.32 5.89 4.42
C TYR A 84 25.62 4.79 5.19
N ARG A 85 24.29 4.80 5.16
CA ARG A 85 23.43 3.89 5.93
C ARG A 85 23.02 2.71 5.07
N THR A 86 23.26 1.50 5.56
CA THR A 86 22.96 0.25 4.86
C THR A 86 22.25 -0.72 5.80
N LEU A 87 21.79 -1.86 5.27
CA LEU A 87 21.26 -2.96 6.08
C LEU A 87 22.31 -3.52 7.05
N PHE A 88 23.59 -3.40 6.70
CA PHE A 88 24.69 -3.99 7.46
C PHE A 88 25.53 -2.94 8.23
N GLY A 89 24.96 -1.79 8.48
CA GLY A 89 25.53 -0.77 9.36
C GLY A 89 25.62 0.62 8.75
N ILE A 90 26.15 1.55 9.57
CA ILE A 90 26.53 2.89 9.15
C ILE A 90 28.01 2.83 8.77
N ILE A 91 28.30 3.08 7.53
CA ILE A 91 29.66 3.02 7.00
C ILE A 91 30.18 4.44 6.80
N PRO A 92 31.25 4.86 7.53
CA PRO A 92 31.93 6.11 7.26
C PRO A 92 32.69 5.98 5.93
N VAL A 93 32.23 6.66 4.89
CA VAL A 93 32.87 6.65 3.57
C VAL A 93 33.78 7.86 3.47
N GLU A 94 35.05 7.60 3.37
CA GLU A 94 36.09 8.63 3.24
C GLU A 94 36.28 9.06 1.79
N GLY A 95 36.51 10.34 1.59
CA GLY A 95 36.78 10.90 0.28
C GLY A 95 37.26 12.34 0.34
N PHE A 96 37.10 13.05 -0.75
CA PHE A 96 37.55 14.45 -0.86
C PHE A 96 36.58 15.29 -1.68
N ARG A 97 36.61 16.59 -1.43
CA ARG A 97 35.97 17.60 -2.28
C ARG A 97 36.94 18.08 -3.33
N VAL A 98 36.45 18.39 -4.50
CA VAL A 98 37.23 18.96 -5.61
C VAL A 98 36.72 20.35 -5.97
N TYR A 99 37.63 21.22 -6.44
CA TYR A 99 37.22 22.44 -7.10
C TYR A 99 36.63 22.11 -8.49
N ARG A 100 35.67 22.90 -8.94
CA ARG A 100 35.23 22.83 -10.33
C ARG A 100 36.40 23.13 -11.27
N CYS A 101 36.36 22.57 -12.47
CA CYS A 101 37.44 22.77 -13.42
C CYS A 101 37.43 24.20 -13.98
N ALA A 102 38.59 24.71 -14.33
CA ALA A 102 38.74 26.03 -14.97
C ALA A 102 38.01 26.14 -16.32
N CYS A 103 37.72 25.00 -17.00
CA CYS A 103 36.90 25.01 -18.22
C CYS A 103 35.40 25.25 -17.96
N GLU A 104 34.97 25.10 -16.71
CA GLU A 104 33.63 25.48 -16.22
C GLU A 104 33.72 26.89 -15.63
N LYS A 105 32.98 27.84 -16.12
CA LYS A 105 33.10 29.28 -15.79
C LYS A 105 32.95 29.69 -14.29
N HIS A 106 32.95 28.73 -13.34
CA HIS A 106 32.74 28.96 -11.91
C HIS A 106 33.87 28.39 -11.04
N LEU A 107 35.03 29.06 -11.03
CA LEU A 107 36.26 28.63 -10.35
C LEU A 107 36.18 28.48 -8.82
N THR A 108 35.25 29.16 -8.14
CA THR A 108 35.16 29.20 -6.68
C THR A 108 34.28 28.11 -6.07
N GLN A 109 33.48 27.43 -6.85
CA GLN A 109 32.59 26.38 -6.36
C GLN A 109 33.31 25.04 -6.23
N THR A 110 33.01 24.35 -5.14
CA THR A 110 33.49 22.99 -4.89
C THR A 110 32.40 21.98 -5.06
N VAL A 111 32.76 20.76 -5.49
CA VAL A 111 31.86 19.64 -5.68
C VAL A 111 32.27 18.49 -4.77
N SER A 112 31.30 17.88 -4.11
CA SER A 112 31.49 16.63 -3.39
C SER A 112 31.18 15.47 -4.33
N LEU A 113 32.19 14.71 -4.69
CA LEU A 113 32.01 13.53 -5.53
C LEU A 113 31.21 12.44 -4.81
N LEU A 114 31.44 12.29 -3.50
CA LEU A 114 30.68 11.33 -2.69
C LEU A 114 29.19 11.65 -2.62
N ASN A 115 28.81 12.93 -2.48
CA ASN A 115 27.41 13.30 -2.47
C ASN A 115 26.74 13.11 -3.83
N HIS A 116 27.50 13.10 -4.91
CA HIS A 116 26.98 12.76 -6.24
C HIS A 116 26.81 11.27 -6.41
N TRP A 117 27.71 10.47 -5.84
CA TRP A 117 27.66 9.01 -5.86
C TRP A 117 26.57 8.43 -4.92
N CYS A 118 26.46 9.01 -3.73
CA CYS A 118 25.54 8.61 -2.66
C CYS A 118 24.61 9.77 -2.31
N ASP A 119 23.73 10.17 -3.23
CA ASP A 119 22.87 11.34 -3.14
C ASP A 119 21.99 11.36 -1.88
N THR A 120 21.44 10.21 -1.49
CA THR A 120 20.53 10.06 -0.36
C THR A 120 21.22 9.60 0.94
N HIS A 121 22.51 9.29 0.92
CA HIS A 121 23.28 8.72 2.04
C HIS A 121 22.62 7.50 2.70
N THR A 122 21.70 6.85 2.02
CA THR A 122 20.99 5.66 2.51
C THR A 122 20.82 4.68 1.36
N HIS A 123 21.25 3.45 1.58
CA HIS A 123 21.14 2.39 0.58
C HIS A 123 19.67 2.12 0.25
N PRO A 124 19.29 2.03 -1.02
CA PRO A 124 17.90 1.83 -1.42
C PRO A 124 17.25 0.58 -0.83
N GLU A 125 17.99 -0.49 -0.65
CA GLU A 125 17.49 -1.72 -0.04
C GLU A 125 17.09 -1.54 1.43
N LEU A 126 17.85 -0.75 2.21
CA LEU A 126 17.44 -0.38 3.58
C LEU A 126 16.12 0.39 3.54
N ARG A 127 15.98 1.35 2.63
CA ARG A 127 14.74 2.11 2.46
C ARG A 127 13.57 1.23 2.04
N TYR A 128 13.81 0.26 1.17
CA TYR A 128 12.80 -0.73 0.76
C TYR A 128 12.30 -1.55 1.95
N ILE A 129 13.22 -2.13 2.73
CA ILE A 129 12.87 -2.96 3.89
C ILE A 129 12.15 -2.13 4.96
N GLU A 130 12.64 -0.93 5.28
CA GLU A 130 11.96 -0.03 6.22
C GLU A 130 10.55 0.33 5.76
N THR A 131 10.37 0.68 4.48
CA THR A 131 9.05 1.02 3.91
C THR A 131 8.11 -0.17 3.93
N ARG A 132 8.58 -1.35 3.52
CA ARG A 132 7.79 -2.59 3.51
C ARG A 132 7.25 -2.90 4.90
N TRP A 133 8.10 -2.97 5.91
CA TRP A 133 7.68 -3.33 7.26
C TRP A 133 6.90 -2.21 7.95
N ALA A 134 7.25 -0.96 7.74
CA ALA A 134 6.52 0.20 8.28
C ALA A 134 5.08 0.30 7.76
N SER A 135 4.84 -0.18 6.55
CA SER A 135 3.48 -0.26 6.00
C SER A 135 2.62 -1.34 6.68
N LEU A 136 3.23 -2.36 7.28
CA LEU A 136 2.56 -3.48 7.92
C LEU A 136 2.43 -3.33 9.44
N MET A 137 3.43 -2.72 10.09
CA MET A 137 3.47 -2.51 11.54
C MET A 137 3.86 -1.07 11.90
N SER A 138 3.86 -0.72 13.19
CA SER A 138 4.23 0.63 13.62
C SER A 138 5.70 0.95 13.33
N TYR A 139 6.00 2.23 13.13
CA TYR A 139 7.36 2.70 12.84
C TYR A 139 8.36 2.30 13.92
N GLY A 140 7.95 2.36 15.20
CA GLY A 140 8.78 1.93 16.32
C GLY A 140 9.05 0.43 16.32
N LEU A 141 8.03 -0.40 16.10
CA LEU A 141 8.19 -1.85 15.98
C LEU A 141 9.08 -2.22 14.79
N THR A 142 8.94 -1.53 13.66
CA THR A 142 9.80 -1.72 12.49
C THR A 142 11.26 -1.42 12.85
N ALA A 143 11.53 -0.29 13.49
CA ALA A 143 12.88 0.08 13.90
C ALA A 143 13.49 -0.95 14.87
N ASN A 144 12.73 -1.39 15.87
CA ASN A 144 13.18 -2.39 16.83
C ASN A 144 13.46 -3.74 16.15
N LEU A 145 12.54 -4.22 15.33
CA LEU A 145 12.74 -5.47 14.56
C LEU A 145 14.02 -5.43 13.73
N LEU A 146 14.28 -4.32 13.03
CA LEU A 146 15.50 -4.20 12.22
C LEU A 146 16.76 -4.18 13.08
N LYS A 147 16.75 -3.52 14.22
CA LYS A 147 17.87 -3.54 15.18
C LYS A 147 18.11 -4.91 15.79
N ASP A 148 17.02 -5.65 16.06
CA ASP A 148 17.13 -6.99 16.64
C ASP A 148 17.81 -7.98 15.68
N ILE A 149 17.54 -7.84 14.37
CA ILE A 149 18.00 -8.81 13.37
C ILE A 149 19.26 -8.34 12.64
N LEU A 150 19.36 -7.05 12.32
CA LEU A 150 20.42 -6.46 11.46
C LEU A 150 21.31 -5.50 12.23
N PRO A 151 22.56 -5.27 11.81
CA PRO A 151 23.46 -4.30 12.45
C PRO A 151 23.21 -2.87 11.98
N VAL A 152 21.96 -2.45 11.84
CA VAL A 152 21.58 -1.13 11.27
C VAL A 152 21.96 0.07 12.15
N GLY A 153 22.21 -0.14 13.44
CA GLY A 153 22.62 0.91 14.38
C GLY A 153 21.46 1.77 14.92
N GLU A 154 21.78 2.66 15.85
CA GLU A 154 20.79 3.45 16.61
C GLU A 154 20.05 4.52 15.79
N HIS A 155 20.57 4.91 14.63
CA HIS A 155 19.94 5.92 13.77
C HIS A 155 18.66 5.40 13.11
N VAL A 156 18.45 4.08 13.00
CA VAL A 156 17.18 3.50 12.58
C VAL A 156 16.20 3.60 13.73
N ASN A 157 15.38 4.63 13.70
CA ASN A 157 14.36 4.93 14.70
C ASN A 157 13.01 5.22 14.00
N ALA A 158 11.95 5.35 14.79
CA ALA A 158 10.60 5.57 14.27
C ALA A 158 10.50 6.79 13.33
N ALA A 159 11.24 7.86 13.59
CA ALA A 159 11.23 9.06 12.76
C ALA A 159 11.93 8.82 11.41
N THR A 160 13.09 8.15 11.42
CA THR A 160 13.82 7.80 10.19
C THR A 160 13.00 6.88 9.31
N VAL A 161 12.43 5.80 9.88
CA VAL A 161 11.56 4.86 9.18
C VAL A 161 10.35 5.57 8.55
N ARG A 162 9.69 6.45 9.32
CA ARG A 162 8.59 7.26 8.80
C ARG A 162 9.03 8.17 7.65
N ASN A 163 10.19 8.82 7.76
CA ASN A 163 10.68 9.72 6.72
C ASN A 163 10.99 8.97 5.41
N HIS A 164 11.58 7.78 5.49
CA HIS A 164 11.85 6.96 4.32
C HIS A 164 10.55 6.46 3.65
N LEU A 165 9.55 6.07 4.43
CA LEU A 165 8.23 5.74 3.90
C LEU A 165 7.60 6.95 3.19
N CYS A 166 7.64 8.14 3.79
CA CYS A 166 7.12 9.36 3.17
C CYS A 166 7.85 9.74 1.88
N GLN A 167 9.18 9.55 1.83
CA GLN A 167 9.96 9.77 0.60
C GLN A 167 9.57 8.80 -0.51
N THR A 168 9.35 7.53 -0.17
CA THR A 168 8.87 6.51 -1.11
C THR A 168 7.49 6.87 -1.65
N ALA A 169 6.54 7.26 -0.79
CA ALA A 169 5.20 7.68 -1.21
C ALA A 169 5.24 8.90 -2.13
N LYS A 170 6.05 9.92 -1.80
CA LYS A 170 6.23 11.10 -2.65
C LYS A 170 6.76 10.76 -4.04
N ARG A 171 7.67 9.78 -4.13
CA ARG A 171 8.16 9.32 -5.44
C ARG A 171 7.07 8.62 -6.23
N GLN A 172 6.25 7.78 -5.57
CA GLN A 172 5.09 7.15 -6.18
C GLN A 172 4.07 8.19 -6.70
N GLU A 173 3.82 9.26 -5.95
CA GLU A 173 2.94 10.36 -6.39
C GLU A 173 3.51 11.08 -7.61
N ALA A 174 4.78 11.46 -7.59
CA ALA A 174 5.43 12.13 -8.70
C ALA A 174 5.41 11.29 -9.99
N GLU A 175 5.51 9.97 -9.89
CA GLU A 175 5.36 9.09 -11.05
C GLU A 175 3.93 9.06 -11.60
N LEU A 176 2.93 9.08 -10.72
CA LEU A 176 1.52 9.19 -11.13
C LEU A 176 1.21 10.53 -11.80
N GLU A 177 1.78 11.64 -11.28
CA GLU A 177 1.64 12.97 -11.89
C GLU A 177 2.26 13.02 -13.29
N GLY A 178 3.34 12.29 -13.52
CA GLY A 178 4.02 12.18 -14.82
C GLY A 178 3.26 11.37 -15.87
N LEU A 179 2.18 10.65 -15.51
CA LEU A 179 1.36 9.92 -16.46
C LEU A 179 0.53 10.90 -17.33
N PRO A 180 0.30 10.59 -18.63
CA PRO A 180 -0.50 11.42 -19.49
C PRO A 180 -1.95 11.52 -18.99
N ASP A 181 -2.61 12.66 -19.25
CA ASP A 181 -3.99 12.88 -18.84
C ASP A 181 -4.97 11.93 -19.53
N PHE A 182 -4.69 11.55 -20.75
CA PHE A 182 -5.46 10.57 -21.53
C PHE A 182 -4.87 9.19 -21.44
N LEU A 183 -5.07 8.53 -20.30
CA LEU A 183 -4.60 7.15 -20.09
C LEU A 183 -5.32 6.12 -21.00
N LEU A 184 -6.49 6.49 -21.53
CA LEU A 184 -7.36 5.59 -22.30
C LEU A 184 -7.44 5.92 -23.80
N GLY A 185 -6.75 6.95 -24.29
CA GLY A 185 -6.82 7.38 -25.68
C GLY A 185 -8.13 8.08 -26.06
N ASP A 186 -8.36 8.29 -27.35
CA ASP A 186 -9.60 8.89 -27.87
C ASP A 186 -10.76 7.87 -27.84
N PRO A 187 -11.92 8.20 -27.25
CA PRO A 187 -13.09 7.32 -27.26
C PRO A 187 -13.50 6.80 -28.64
N ARG A 188 -13.27 7.56 -29.70
CA ARG A 188 -13.55 7.16 -31.10
C ARG A 188 -12.69 5.97 -31.55
N GLU A 189 -11.55 5.79 -30.98
CA GLU A 189 -10.65 4.66 -31.28
C GLU A 189 -11.08 3.38 -30.57
N TRP A 190 -11.88 3.48 -29.49
CA TRP A 190 -12.30 2.33 -28.68
C TRP A 190 -13.21 1.37 -29.44
N GLU A 191 -14.01 1.85 -30.39
CA GLU A 191 -14.88 1.01 -31.22
C GLU A 191 -14.07 0.03 -32.09
N ASN A 192 -12.84 0.37 -32.42
CA ASN A 192 -11.94 -0.45 -33.21
C ASN A 192 -11.11 -1.45 -32.39
N LEU A 193 -11.17 -1.37 -31.05
CA LEU A 193 -10.46 -2.28 -30.18
C LEU A 193 -11.18 -3.63 -30.11
N PRO A 194 -10.45 -4.75 -29.97
CA PRO A 194 -11.07 -6.05 -29.69
C PRO A 194 -11.97 -5.96 -28.47
N LYS A 195 -13.08 -6.69 -28.47
CA LYS A 195 -13.93 -6.75 -27.27
C LYS A 195 -13.13 -7.27 -26.09
N PRO A 196 -13.18 -6.58 -24.92
CA PRO A 196 -12.51 -7.07 -23.72
C PRO A 196 -13.06 -8.43 -23.31
N GLY A 197 -12.17 -9.34 -22.94
CA GLY A 197 -12.57 -10.73 -22.67
C GLY A 197 -13.49 -10.91 -21.47
N LYS A 198 -13.37 -10.05 -20.43
CA LYS A 198 -14.18 -10.14 -19.20
C LYS A 198 -14.32 -8.77 -18.54
N PRO A 199 -15.47 -8.48 -17.91
CA PRO A 199 -15.67 -7.24 -17.18
C PRO A 199 -14.72 -7.17 -15.96
N MET A 200 -14.39 -5.96 -15.54
CA MET A 200 -13.65 -5.67 -14.31
C MET A 200 -14.62 -5.17 -13.25
N THR A 201 -14.45 -5.64 -12.04
CA THR A 201 -15.23 -5.15 -10.89
C THR A 201 -14.33 -4.39 -9.94
N VAL A 202 -14.81 -3.23 -9.49
CA VAL A 202 -14.14 -2.35 -8.55
C VAL A 202 -15.05 -2.14 -7.36
N GLY A 203 -14.67 -2.69 -6.21
CA GLY A 203 -15.36 -2.40 -4.97
C GLY A 203 -14.70 -1.21 -4.27
N ILE A 204 -15.50 -0.24 -3.83
CA ILE A 204 -15.05 0.97 -3.13
C ILE A 204 -15.86 1.13 -1.84
N ASP A 205 -15.17 1.49 -0.77
CA ASP A 205 -15.80 1.79 0.51
C ASP A 205 -15.00 2.85 1.28
N GLY A 206 -15.67 3.53 2.22
CA GLY A 206 -15.11 4.55 3.08
C GLY A 206 -14.70 4.01 4.45
N GLY A 207 -13.58 4.51 4.97
CA GLY A 207 -13.15 4.22 6.34
C GLY A 207 -12.69 5.50 7.04
N TYR A 208 -12.70 5.49 8.37
CA TYR A 208 -12.35 6.67 9.16
C TYR A 208 -11.15 6.41 10.04
N VAL A 209 -10.20 7.34 10.05
CA VAL A 209 -9.06 7.32 10.97
C VAL A 209 -9.01 8.59 11.79
N ARG A 210 -8.47 8.50 13.02
CA ARG A 210 -8.42 9.64 13.93
C ARG A 210 -7.46 10.70 13.41
N ASN A 211 -7.94 11.94 13.29
CA ASN A 211 -7.13 13.08 12.91
C ASN A 211 -6.31 13.58 14.14
N ARG A 212 -5.00 13.75 13.93
CA ARG A 212 -4.09 14.30 14.95
C ARG A 212 -4.23 15.81 15.09
N ASP A 213 -4.44 16.48 13.96
CA ASP A 213 -4.39 17.93 13.87
C ASP A 213 -5.76 18.54 14.21
N ASP A 214 -6.85 17.78 14.05
CA ASP A 214 -8.19 18.10 14.50
C ASP A 214 -8.86 16.87 15.13
N ARG A 215 -8.84 16.81 16.46
CA ARG A 215 -9.34 15.66 17.22
C ARG A 215 -10.86 15.50 17.19
N LYS A 216 -11.59 16.54 16.77
CA LYS A 216 -13.07 16.50 16.67
C LYS A 216 -13.54 15.80 15.39
N HIS A 217 -12.73 15.84 14.33
CA HIS A 217 -13.07 15.27 13.05
C HIS A 217 -12.14 14.10 12.72
N HIS A 218 -12.70 13.09 12.08
CA HIS A 218 -11.93 11.97 11.54
C HIS A 218 -11.52 12.28 10.11
N LEU A 219 -10.42 11.66 9.67
CA LEU A 219 -10.02 11.67 8.26
C LEU A 219 -10.78 10.57 7.55
N GLU A 220 -11.46 10.93 6.49
CA GLU A 220 -12.09 9.97 5.60
C GLU A 220 -11.04 9.40 4.63
N VAL A 221 -10.99 8.10 4.57
CA VAL A 221 -10.09 7.32 3.72
C VAL A 221 -10.94 6.47 2.80
N ILE A 222 -10.76 6.67 1.51
CA ILE A 222 -11.32 5.79 0.51
C ILE A 222 -10.34 4.65 0.26
N ALA A 223 -10.86 3.43 0.29
CA ALA A 223 -10.09 2.28 -0.14
C ALA A 223 -10.96 1.37 -0.99
N GLY A 224 -10.33 0.67 -1.91
CA GLY A 224 -11.03 -0.24 -2.80
C GLY A 224 -10.12 -1.35 -3.28
N LYS A 225 -10.76 -2.28 -3.97
CA LYS A 225 -10.13 -3.45 -4.56
C LYS A 225 -10.74 -3.72 -5.92
N SER A 226 -9.88 -3.89 -6.89
CA SER A 226 -10.28 -4.30 -8.23
C SER A 226 -9.97 -5.76 -8.46
N PHE A 227 -10.83 -6.44 -9.20
CA PHE A 227 -10.58 -7.81 -9.65
C PHE A 227 -11.13 -8.02 -11.06
N ALA A 228 -10.40 -8.83 -11.79
CA ALA A 228 -10.81 -9.39 -13.07
C ALA A 228 -10.43 -10.87 -13.10
N ALA A 229 -11.05 -11.64 -13.99
CA ALA A 229 -10.78 -13.06 -14.05
C ALA A 229 -9.34 -13.35 -14.52
N ASN A 230 -8.67 -14.26 -13.81
CA ASN A 230 -7.32 -14.76 -14.12
C ASN A 230 -6.18 -13.74 -13.95
N VAL A 231 -6.42 -12.64 -13.25
CA VAL A 231 -5.36 -11.67 -12.87
C VAL A 231 -5.37 -11.44 -11.37
N PRO A 232 -4.21 -11.15 -10.77
CA PRO A 232 -4.13 -10.80 -9.35
C PRO A 232 -5.00 -9.59 -9.02
N THR A 233 -5.67 -9.63 -7.89
CA THR A 233 -6.46 -8.50 -7.39
C THR A 233 -5.55 -7.35 -6.99
N LYS A 234 -5.97 -6.10 -7.28
CA LYS A 234 -5.24 -4.90 -6.88
C LYS A 234 -6.05 -4.06 -5.89
N ARG A 235 -5.37 -3.53 -4.90
CA ARG A 235 -5.93 -2.63 -3.91
C ARG A 235 -5.47 -1.20 -4.19
N PHE A 236 -6.32 -0.25 -3.89
CA PHE A 236 -5.98 1.16 -3.90
C PHE A 236 -6.55 1.85 -2.66
N GLY A 237 -6.05 3.02 -2.34
CA GLY A 237 -6.59 3.82 -1.25
C GLY A 237 -5.90 5.18 -1.16
N PHE A 238 -6.62 6.14 -0.60
CA PHE A 238 -6.16 7.50 -0.41
C PHE A 238 -6.98 8.23 0.66
N VAL A 239 -6.45 9.29 1.21
CA VAL A 239 -7.21 10.22 2.04
C VAL A 239 -7.98 11.15 1.13
N GLN A 240 -9.30 11.20 1.23
CA GLN A 240 -10.18 11.86 0.28
C GLN A 240 -9.83 13.34 0.06
N CYS A 241 -9.57 14.08 1.12
CA CYS A 241 -9.26 15.52 1.05
C CYS A 241 -7.87 15.85 0.48
N LEU A 242 -6.99 14.87 0.27
CA LEU A 242 -5.62 15.06 -0.22
C LEU A 242 -5.39 14.51 -1.63
N GLU A 243 -6.26 13.65 -2.11
CA GLU A 243 -6.09 13.05 -3.43
C GLU A 243 -6.54 14.01 -4.53
N ASN A 244 -5.59 14.49 -5.31
CA ASN A 244 -5.84 15.40 -6.41
C ASN A 244 -6.12 14.68 -7.73
N HIS A 245 -5.72 13.41 -7.85
CA HIS A 245 -5.79 12.63 -9.09
C HIS A 245 -6.35 11.21 -8.87
N PRO A 246 -7.54 11.06 -8.24
CA PRO A 246 -8.09 9.74 -7.91
C PRO A 246 -8.33 8.88 -9.15
N ARG A 247 -8.73 9.52 -10.27
CA ARG A 247 -8.92 8.85 -11.56
C ARG A 247 -7.63 8.24 -12.09
N ARG A 248 -6.53 8.99 -12.11
CA ARG A 248 -5.23 8.48 -12.56
C ARG A 248 -4.78 7.28 -11.73
N LYS A 249 -4.95 7.37 -10.41
CA LYS A 249 -4.59 6.30 -9.49
C LYS A 249 -5.38 5.02 -9.76
N LEU A 250 -6.69 5.12 -9.94
CA LEU A 250 -7.54 3.97 -10.26
C LEU A 250 -7.15 3.39 -11.61
N ILE A 251 -7.07 4.21 -12.66
CA ILE A 251 -6.75 3.73 -14.02
C ILE A 251 -5.37 3.08 -14.06
N ALA A 252 -4.37 3.64 -13.38
CA ALA A 252 -3.05 3.03 -13.28
C ALA A 252 -3.11 1.63 -12.66
N GLN A 253 -3.91 1.43 -11.60
CA GLN A 253 -4.09 0.12 -10.99
C GLN A 253 -4.82 -0.86 -11.90
N LEU A 254 -5.87 -0.41 -12.59
CA LEU A 254 -6.62 -1.25 -13.53
C LEU A 254 -5.78 -1.60 -14.77
N SER A 255 -4.93 -0.68 -15.23
CA SER A 255 -3.99 -0.94 -16.34
C SER A 255 -2.97 -2.03 -16.00
N LEU A 256 -2.51 -2.09 -14.75
CA LEU A 256 -1.67 -3.20 -14.26
C LEU A 256 -2.38 -4.56 -14.29
N GLN A 257 -3.71 -4.56 -14.32
CA GLN A 257 -4.54 -5.76 -14.48
C GLN A 257 -4.94 -6.03 -15.94
N GLY A 258 -4.39 -5.27 -16.88
CA GLY A 258 -4.67 -5.45 -18.31
C GLY A 258 -5.96 -4.77 -18.78
N MET A 259 -6.43 -3.71 -18.09
CA MET A 259 -7.58 -2.93 -18.51
C MET A 259 -7.36 -2.39 -19.93
N GLN A 260 -8.36 -2.58 -20.80
CA GLN A 260 -8.42 -1.94 -22.12
C GLN A 260 -9.27 -0.67 -22.07
N ALA A 261 -9.08 0.21 -23.04
CA ALA A 261 -9.79 1.50 -23.09
C ALA A 261 -11.32 1.32 -23.18
N ASN A 262 -11.78 0.29 -23.88
CA ASN A 262 -13.21 -0.07 -24.03
C ASN A 262 -13.70 -1.07 -22.98
N GLN A 263 -12.99 -1.22 -21.84
CA GLN A 263 -13.32 -2.15 -20.78
C GLN A 263 -14.62 -1.77 -20.07
N GLN A 264 -15.53 -2.72 -19.94
CA GLN A 264 -16.67 -2.56 -19.04
C GLN A 264 -16.20 -2.67 -17.58
N ILE A 265 -16.53 -1.68 -16.78
CA ILE A 265 -16.20 -1.62 -15.35
C ILE A 265 -17.51 -1.55 -14.56
N THR A 266 -17.63 -2.43 -13.56
CA THR A 266 -18.73 -2.41 -12.59
C THR A 266 -18.20 -1.97 -11.24
N PHE A 267 -18.78 -0.90 -10.68
CA PHE A 267 -18.48 -0.45 -9.31
C PHE A 267 -19.49 -1.04 -8.34
N LEU A 268 -18.98 -1.50 -7.19
CA LEU A 268 -19.76 -1.92 -6.03
C LEU A 268 -19.47 -0.99 -4.85
N SER A 269 -20.51 -0.38 -4.26
CA SER A 269 -20.38 0.44 -3.05
C SER A 269 -21.64 0.38 -2.19
N ASP A 270 -21.58 0.95 -0.99
CA ASP A 270 -22.73 1.09 -0.08
C ASP A 270 -23.76 2.14 -0.52
N GLY A 271 -23.52 2.84 -1.63
CA GLY A 271 -24.39 3.87 -2.16
C GLY A 271 -24.28 5.23 -1.47
N ALA A 272 -23.24 5.48 -0.68
CA ALA A 272 -22.97 6.80 -0.13
C ALA A 272 -22.71 7.82 -1.27
N ASP A 273 -23.25 9.04 -1.11
CA ASP A 273 -23.21 10.06 -2.15
C ASP A 273 -21.77 10.40 -2.59
N ASN A 274 -20.85 10.51 -1.64
CA ASN A 274 -19.44 10.80 -1.91
C ASN A 274 -18.75 9.69 -2.72
N LEU A 275 -19.13 8.41 -2.52
CA LEU A 275 -18.58 7.29 -3.30
C LEU A 275 -19.18 7.24 -4.70
N ARG A 276 -20.45 7.59 -4.83
CA ARG A 276 -21.14 7.68 -6.13
C ARG A 276 -20.55 8.82 -6.97
N ASP A 277 -20.34 10.00 -6.39
CA ASP A 277 -19.70 11.12 -7.06
C ASP A 277 -18.27 10.79 -7.48
N LEU A 278 -17.54 10.10 -6.61
CA LEU A 278 -16.19 9.61 -6.93
C LEU A 278 -16.21 8.64 -8.10
N GLN A 279 -17.10 7.63 -8.09
CA GLN A 279 -17.24 6.66 -9.18
C GLN A 279 -17.55 7.36 -10.50
N PHE A 280 -18.50 8.28 -10.50
CA PHE A 280 -18.86 9.03 -11.69
C PHE A 280 -17.68 9.85 -12.23
N ASN A 281 -16.89 10.47 -11.36
CA ASN A 281 -15.68 11.19 -11.75
C ASN A 281 -14.56 10.25 -12.21
N LEU A 282 -14.47 9.05 -11.64
CA LEU A 282 -13.44 8.07 -12.01
C LEU A 282 -13.68 7.49 -13.41
N TYR A 283 -14.92 7.04 -13.66
CA TYR A 283 -15.29 6.42 -14.92
C TYR A 283 -16.81 6.58 -15.19
N PRO A 284 -17.24 7.65 -15.88
CA PRO A 284 -18.66 7.98 -16.06
C PRO A 284 -19.50 6.87 -16.74
N GLU A 285 -18.89 6.10 -17.63
CA GLU A 285 -19.57 5.03 -18.38
C GLU A 285 -19.65 3.70 -17.64
N SER A 286 -19.15 3.66 -16.40
CA SER A 286 -19.19 2.45 -15.59
C SER A 286 -20.58 2.17 -15.06
N GLN A 287 -20.89 0.89 -14.85
CA GLN A 287 -22.07 0.47 -14.11
C GLN A 287 -21.83 0.61 -12.62
N HIS A 288 -22.80 1.16 -11.89
CA HIS A 288 -22.78 1.18 -10.44
C HIS A 288 -23.83 0.22 -9.89
N VAL A 289 -23.42 -0.68 -9.01
CA VAL A 289 -24.27 -1.68 -8.35
C VAL A 289 -24.22 -1.43 -6.84
N LEU A 290 -25.39 -1.27 -6.23
CA LEU A 290 -25.52 -1.15 -4.78
C LEU A 290 -25.16 -2.48 -4.12
N ASP A 291 -24.34 -2.43 -3.08
CA ASP A 291 -23.85 -3.63 -2.41
C ASP A 291 -24.97 -4.42 -1.71
N TRP A 292 -25.19 -5.64 -2.15
CA TRP A 292 -26.15 -6.57 -1.55
C TRP A 292 -25.89 -6.84 -0.07
N PHE A 293 -24.62 -6.83 0.37
CA PHE A 293 -24.29 -7.03 1.76
C PHE A 293 -24.87 -5.92 2.65
N HIS A 294 -24.73 -4.65 2.26
CA HIS A 294 -25.27 -3.51 3.00
C HIS A 294 -26.80 -3.52 3.06
N ILE A 295 -27.48 -3.91 1.96
CA ILE A 295 -28.92 -4.10 1.94
C ILE A 295 -29.32 -5.17 2.96
N THR A 296 -28.66 -6.33 2.94
CA THR A 296 -29.02 -7.45 3.83
C THR A 296 -28.71 -7.16 5.29
N MET A 297 -27.66 -6.41 5.58
CA MET A 297 -27.34 -5.94 6.93
C MET A 297 -28.45 -5.06 7.50
N ARG A 298 -28.93 -4.06 6.75
CA ARG A 298 -30.04 -3.19 7.16
C ARG A 298 -31.35 -3.98 7.37
N LEU A 299 -31.68 -4.90 6.47
CA LEU A 299 -32.82 -5.81 6.63
C LEU A 299 -32.68 -6.73 7.86
N THR A 300 -31.46 -7.17 8.18
CA THR A 300 -31.21 -7.98 9.38
C THR A 300 -31.49 -7.20 10.66
N VAL A 301 -31.11 -5.93 10.72
CA VAL A 301 -31.44 -5.05 11.84
C VAL A 301 -32.96 -4.93 12.00
N LEU A 302 -33.69 -4.62 10.93
CA LEU A 302 -35.16 -4.56 10.94
C LEU A 302 -35.80 -5.86 11.43
N LYS A 303 -35.31 -7.02 10.96
CA LYS A 303 -35.76 -8.35 11.41
C LYS A 303 -35.50 -8.60 12.91
N GLN A 304 -34.41 -8.05 13.46
CA GLN A 304 -34.15 -8.13 14.90
C GLN A 304 -35.19 -7.34 15.71
N TYR A 305 -35.54 -6.12 15.25
CA TYR A 305 -36.63 -5.34 15.85
C TYR A 305 -37.96 -6.06 15.73
N ALA A 306 -38.30 -6.60 14.57
CA ALA A 306 -39.55 -7.34 14.38
C ALA A 306 -39.67 -8.58 15.32
N LYS A 307 -38.55 -9.29 15.55
CA LYS A 307 -38.49 -10.34 16.58
C LYS A 307 -38.68 -9.81 18.00
N GLY A 308 -38.28 -8.57 18.27
CA GLY A 308 -38.56 -7.89 19.53
C GLY A 308 -40.07 -7.61 19.69
N VAL A 309 -40.73 -7.19 18.62
CA VAL A 309 -42.21 -6.99 18.59
C VAL A 309 -42.94 -8.30 18.81
N SER A 310 -42.47 -9.43 18.24
CA SER A 310 -43.10 -10.73 18.43
C SER A 310 -43.23 -11.19 19.89
N LYS A 311 -42.44 -10.63 20.81
CA LYS A 311 -42.50 -10.96 22.24
C LYS A 311 -43.78 -10.40 22.90
N ASN A 312 -44.27 -9.24 22.44
CA ASN A 312 -45.41 -8.55 22.99
C ASN A 312 -46.68 -8.66 22.11
N ALA A 313 -46.46 -8.80 20.77
CA ALA A 313 -47.48 -8.96 19.76
C ALA A 313 -47.05 -10.02 18.75
N PRO A 314 -47.27 -11.33 19.03
CA PRO A 314 -46.74 -12.43 18.23
C PRO A 314 -47.22 -12.43 16.76
N GLU A 315 -48.49 -12.14 16.54
CA GLU A 315 -49.08 -12.13 15.18
C GLU A 315 -48.50 -11.00 14.33
N LEU A 316 -48.44 -9.80 14.86
CA LEU A 316 -47.89 -8.64 14.19
C LEU A 316 -46.38 -8.83 13.92
N GLY A 317 -45.64 -9.37 14.89
CA GLY A 317 -44.22 -9.64 14.72
C GLY A 317 -43.96 -10.70 13.64
N ALA A 318 -44.83 -11.70 13.49
CA ALA A 318 -44.75 -12.71 12.41
C ALA A 318 -45.05 -12.07 11.05
N GLU A 319 -46.04 -11.20 10.96
CA GLU A 319 -46.43 -10.48 9.76
C GLU A 319 -45.30 -9.54 9.28
N LEU A 320 -44.69 -8.79 10.18
CA LEU A 320 -43.51 -7.95 9.89
C LEU A 320 -42.32 -8.78 9.37
N LEU A 321 -42.05 -9.94 9.96
CA LEU A 321 -40.98 -10.82 9.52
C LEU A 321 -41.24 -11.40 8.11
N ASP A 322 -42.48 -11.76 7.82
CA ASP A 322 -42.85 -12.25 6.49
C ASP A 322 -42.76 -11.13 5.45
N SER A 323 -43.28 -9.94 5.75
CA SER A 323 -43.21 -8.76 4.88
C SER A 323 -41.75 -8.35 4.60
N LEU A 324 -40.89 -8.30 5.63
CA LEU A 324 -39.44 -8.06 5.43
C LEU A 324 -38.75 -9.15 4.61
N THR A 325 -39.25 -10.38 4.65
CA THR A 325 -38.73 -11.46 3.83
C THR A 325 -39.15 -11.29 2.36
N ARG A 326 -40.39 -10.90 2.11
CA ARG A 326 -40.87 -10.54 0.76
C ARG A 326 -40.13 -9.32 0.22
N THR A 327 -39.95 -8.28 1.02
CA THR A 327 -39.14 -7.10 0.67
C THR A 327 -37.74 -7.50 0.19
N LYS A 328 -37.06 -8.38 0.95
CA LYS A 328 -35.77 -8.92 0.53
C LYS A 328 -35.81 -9.58 -0.85
N TRP A 329 -36.85 -10.38 -1.14
CA TRP A 329 -37.00 -11.04 -2.41
C TRP A 329 -37.32 -10.08 -3.56
N TYR A 330 -38.12 -9.04 -3.35
CA TYR A 330 -38.38 -8.00 -4.34
C TYR A 330 -37.09 -7.27 -4.71
N ILE A 331 -36.29 -6.87 -3.71
CA ILE A 331 -34.99 -6.24 -3.96
C ILE A 331 -34.05 -7.20 -4.70
N TRP A 332 -34.04 -8.49 -4.32
CA TRP A 332 -33.23 -9.51 -4.99
C TRP A 332 -33.51 -9.64 -6.50
N HIS A 333 -34.75 -9.45 -6.88
CA HIS A 333 -35.18 -9.47 -8.27
C HIS A 333 -35.23 -8.11 -8.96
N GLY A 334 -34.70 -7.06 -8.32
CA GLY A 334 -34.69 -5.69 -8.87
C GLY A 334 -36.07 -5.00 -8.88
N ASN A 335 -37.07 -5.57 -8.20
CA ASN A 335 -38.40 -4.97 -8.12
C ASN A 335 -38.48 -3.95 -6.98
N VAL A 336 -37.84 -2.80 -7.22
CA VAL A 336 -37.70 -1.74 -6.21
C VAL A 336 -39.04 -1.15 -5.82
N ILE A 337 -39.99 -0.99 -6.77
CA ILE A 337 -41.32 -0.40 -6.50
C ILE A 337 -42.04 -1.22 -5.47
N LYS A 338 -42.16 -2.55 -5.69
CA LYS A 338 -42.83 -3.43 -4.71
C LYS A 338 -42.09 -3.53 -3.38
N ALA A 339 -40.77 -3.43 -3.39
CA ALA A 339 -39.99 -3.40 -2.15
C ALA A 339 -40.28 -2.15 -1.31
N LEU A 340 -40.45 -0.99 -1.96
CA LEU A 340 -40.79 0.26 -1.28
C LEU A 340 -42.24 0.23 -0.75
N GLU A 341 -43.23 -0.29 -1.52
CA GLU A 341 -44.61 -0.48 -1.06
C GLU A 341 -44.63 -1.35 0.19
N HIS A 342 -43.95 -2.48 0.22
CA HIS A 342 -43.88 -3.33 1.43
C HIS A 342 -43.18 -2.69 2.63
N LEU A 343 -42.19 -1.84 2.41
CA LEU A 343 -41.53 -1.11 3.50
C LEU A 343 -42.46 -0.06 4.09
N ASP A 344 -43.26 0.61 3.25
CA ASP A 344 -44.26 1.60 3.67
C ASP A 344 -45.38 0.93 4.46
N ASP A 345 -45.91 -0.22 3.97
CA ASP A 345 -46.88 -1.03 4.70
C ASP A 345 -46.39 -1.43 6.11
N CYS A 346 -45.12 -1.90 6.18
CA CYS A 346 -44.51 -2.25 7.48
C CYS A 346 -44.40 -1.05 8.43
N ALA A 347 -44.05 0.13 7.90
CA ALA A 347 -43.99 1.36 8.71
C ALA A 347 -45.37 1.73 9.22
N ALA A 348 -46.43 1.65 8.38
CA ALA A 348 -47.83 1.91 8.77
C ALA A 348 -48.30 0.96 9.86
N MET A 349 -48.08 -0.36 9.73
CA MET A 349 -48.38 -1.35 10.78
C MET A 349 -47.71 -1.00 12.11
N CYS A 350 -46.46 -0.52 12.07
CA CYS A 350 -45.76 -0.11 13.29
C CYS A 350 -46.39 1.12 13.97
N ASP A 351 -46.96 2.03 13.21
CA ASP A 351 -47.57 3.26 13.75
C ASP A 351 -48.92 3.00 14.38
N GLU A 352 -49.74 2.09 13.85
CA GLU A 352 -51.07 1.80 14.35
C GLU A 352 -51.09 0.81 15.54
N ASP A 353 -50.28 -0.28 15.48
CA ASP A 353 -50.47 -1.43 16.39
C ASP A 353 -49.43 -1.59 17.51
N ILE A 354 -48.35 -0.79 17.54
CA ILE A 354 -47.25 -0.99 18.49
C ILE A 354 -47.17 0.11 19.56
N SER A 355 -48.32 0.51 20.16
CA SER A 355 -48.34 1.56 21.19
C SER A 355 -47.53 1.22 22.48
N HIS A 356 -47.31 -0.06 22.78
CA HIS A 356 -46.64 -0.54 24.01
C HIS A 356 -45.22 -1.10 23.80
N TYR A 357 -44.63 -0.97 22.61
CA TYR A 357 -43.27 -1.45 22.35
C TYR A 357 -42.24 -0.37 22.67
N GLU A 358 -41.37 -0.61 23.65
CA GLU A 358 -40.35 0.34 24.11
C GLU A 358 -39.49 0.93 23.00
N ASN A 359 -39.16 0.13 21.98
CA ASN A 359 -38.29 0.52 20.87
C ASN A 359 -39.04 1.00 19.63
N LYS A 360 -40.35 1.35 19.75
CA LYS A 360 -41.17 1.80 18.60
C LYS A 360 -40.49 2.91 17.79
N LYS A 361 -40.00 3.97 18.45
CA LYS A 361 -39.35 5.11 17.79
C LYS A 361 -38.11 4.69 17.00
N SER A 362 -37.31 3.75 17.54
CA SER A 362 -36.14 3.24 16.86
C SER A 362 -36.49 2.37 15.66
N LEU A 363 -37.56 1.57 15.80
CA LEU A 363 -38.03 0.71 14.71
C LEU A 363 -38.59 1.55 13.54
N SER A 364 -39.46 2.54 13.81
CA SER A 364 -39.98 3.46 12.80
C SER A 364 -38.83 4.18 12.08
N LYS A 365 -37.89 4.73 12.84
CA LYS A 365 -36.69 5.36 12.27
C LYS A 365 -35.92 4.44 11.33
N HIS A 366 -35.74 3.17 11.69
CA HIS A 366 -35.00 2.22 10.82
C HIS A 366 -35.80 1.84 9.55
N PHE A 367 -37.14 1.83 9.60
CA PHE A 367 -37.94 1.67 8.39
C PHE A 367 -37.81 2.89 7.47
N ASP A 368 -37.90 4.11 8.02
CA ASP A 368 -37.70 5.35 7.26
C ASP A 368 -36.31 5.42 6.61
N GLU A 369 -35.28 5.05 7.37
CA GLU A 369 -33.90 4.98 6.89
C GLU A 369 -33.75 3.94 5.77
N MET A 370 -34.37 2.78 5.90
CA MET A 370 -34.30 1.73 4.88
C MET A 370 -35.09 2.13 3.62
N TYR A 371 -36.27 2.69 3.77
CA TYR A 371 -37.07 3.22 2.67
C TYR A 371 -36.29 4.28 1.88
N THR A 372 -35.77 5.28 2.58
CA THR A 372 -34.99 6.36 1.99
C THR A 372 -33.73 5.83 1.28
N TYR A 373 -33.04 4.87 1.92
CA TYR A 373 -31.87 4.23 1.33
C TYR A 373 -32.17 3.50 0.03
N ILE A 374 -33.22 2.68 -0.02
CA ILE A 374 -33.63 1.96 -1.24
C ILE A 374 -34.08 2.93 -2.32
N LYS A 375 -34.88 3.95 -1.95
CA LYS A 375 -35.41 4.94 -2.87
C LYS A 375 -34.29 5.77 -3.53
N ASN A 376 -33.35 6.27 -2.74
CA ASN A 376 -32.26 7.11 -3.24
C ASN A 376 -31.29 6.33 -4.13
N ASN A 377 -31.17 5.01 -3.90
CA ASN A 377 -30.26 4.13 -4.64
C ASN A 377 -31.00 3.23 -5.65
N SER A 378 -32.26 3.53 -5.99
CA SER A 378 -33.10 2.69 -6.81
C SER A 378 -32.49 2.34 -8.18
N MET A 379 -31.80 3.29 -8.81
CA MET A 379 -31.13 3.09 -10.11
C MET A 379 -29.92 2.17 -10.06
N MET A 380 -29.40 1.89 -8.86
CA MET A 380 -28.22 1.06 -8.63
C MET A 380 -28.57 -0.35 -8.12
N ILE A 381 -29.85 -0.67 -8.08
CA ILE A 381 -30.38 -1.97 -7.64
C ILE A 381 -30.71 -2.81 -8.89
N PRO A 382 -29.81 -3.70 -9.29
CA PRO A 382 -30.06 -4.61 -10.43
C PRO A 382 -30.89 -5.83 -10.01
N ASN A 383 -31.13 -6.73 -10.95
CA ASN A 383 -31.59 -8.08 -10.64
C ASN A 383 -30.41 -8.91 -10.08
N TYR A 384 -30.19 -8.87 -8.76
CA TYR A 384 -29.11 -9.63 -8.11
C TYR A 384 -29.22 -11.14 -8.35
N GLY A 385 -30.43 -11.68 -8.46
CA GLY A 385 -30.65 -13.09 -8.74
C GLY A 385 -30.14 -13.51 -10.13
N GLU A 386 -30.22 -12.62 -11.10
CA GLU A 386 -29.67 -12.79 -12.44
C GLU A 386 -28.13 -12.68 -12.42
N MET A 387 -27.58 -11.60 -11.86
CA MET A 387 -26.14 -11.43 -11.69
C MET A 387 -25.49 -12.62 -10.99
N TYR A 388 -26.12 -13.11 -9.90
CA TYR A 388 -25.64 -14.29 -9.18
C TYR A 388 -25.57 -15.54 -10.06
N ARG A 389 -26.59 -15.78 -10.90
CA ARG A 389 -26.60 -16.93 -11.83
C ARG A 389 -25.52 -16.85 -12.90
N TYR A 390 -25.14 -15.64 -13.30
CA TYR A 390 -24.03 -15.40 -14.23
C TYR A 390 -22.65 -15.35 -13.54
N GLY A 391 -22.59 -15.51 -12.23
CA GLY A 391 -21.34 -15.47 -11.47
C GLY A 391 -20.76 -14.06 -11.33
N GLU A 392 -21.58 -13.03 -11.53
CA GLU A 392 -21.17 -11.65 -11.35
C GLU A 392 -21.14 -11.27 -9.87
N PRO A 393 -20.19 -10.44 -9.46
CA PRO A 393 -20.10 -9.99 -8.08
C PRO A 393 -21.30 -9.10 -7.69
N ILE A 394 -22.00 -9.47 -6.64
CA ILE A 394 -23.17 -8.75 -6.12
C ILE A 394 -22.94 -8.16 -4.71
N SER A 395 -21.84 -8.51 -4.09
CA SER A 395 -21.55 -8.13 -2.72
C SER A 395 -20.12 -7.66 -2.54
N SER A 396 -19.95 -6.61 -1.78
CA SER A 396 -18.65 -6.04 -1.42
C SER A 396 -18.03 -6.69 -0.17
N SER A 397 -18.40 -7.90 0.22
CA SER A 397 -17.77 -8.58 1.36
C SER A 397 -16.25 -8.65 1.24
N PHE A 398 -15.74 -8.68 0.01
CA PHE A 398 -14.32 -8.54 -0.28
C PHE A 398 -13.80 -7.11 -0.09
N VAL A 399 -14.64 -6.07 -0.20
CA VAL A 399 -14.26 -4.66 0.03
C VAL A 399 -14.16 -4.37 1.52
N GLU A 400 -15.10 -4.86 2.33
CA GLU A 400 -15.03 -4.76 3.79
C GLU A 400 -13.74 -5.40 4.31
N SER A 401 -13.36 -6.56 3.77
CA SER A 401 -12.07 -7.18 4.06
C SER A 401 -10.90 -6.27 3.66
N THR A 402 -11.04 -5.51 2.57
CA THR A 402 -10.02 -4.55 2.09
C THR A 402 -9.89 -3.34 3.01
N ILE A 403 -11.01 -2.75 3.46
CA ILE A 403 -11.00 -1.68 4.48
C ILE A 403 -10.28 -2.17 5.74
N ASN A 404 -10.60 -3.37 6.19
CA ASN A 404 -9.91 -3.97 7.34
C ASN A 404 -8.40 -4.18 7.07
N GLU A 405 -8.04 -4.66 5.89
CA GLU A 405 -6.66 -4.88 5.47
C GLU A 405 -5.90 -3.57 5.29
N VAL A 406 -6.41 -2.65 4.50
CA VAL A 406 -5.72 -1.41 4.13
C VAL A 406 -5.68 -0.43 5.29
N ILE A 407 -6.79 -0.26 6.00
CA ILE A 407 -6.97 0.78 7.02
C ILE A 407 -6.89 0.19 8.43
N ALA A 408 -7.86 -0.65 8.80
CA ALA A 408 -8.12 -0.97 10.20
C ALA A 408 -6.96 -1.69 10.89
N LYS A 409 -6.36 -2.70 10.26
CA LYS A 409 -5.25 -3.49 10.85
C LYS A 409 -4.02 -2.64 11.19
N ARG A 410 -3.75 -1.60 10.40
CA ARG A 410 -2.55 -0.78 10.57
C ARG A 410 -2.81 0.55 11.27
N MET A 411 -3.97 1.14 11.08
CA MET A 411 -4.23 2.52 11.45
C MET A 411 -5.22 2.68 12.62
N VAL A 412 -6.11 1.71 12.84
CA VAL A 412 -7.20 1.84 13.81
C VAL A 412 -7.12 0.79 14.91
N LYS A 413 -7.14 -0.51 14.54
CA LYS A 413 -7.18 -1.62 15.51
C LYS A 413 -5.84 -1.76 16.23
N LYS A 414 -5.87 -1.89 17.56
CA LYS A 414 -4.73 -2.13 18.47
C LYS A 414 -3.76 -0.96 18.69
N GLN A 415 -3.74 0.09 17.89
CA GLN A 415 -2.69 1.10 17.98
C GLN A 415 -3.15 2.50 18.38
N GLN A 416 -4.45 2.75 18.45
CA GLN A 416 -5.06 4.05 18.81
C GLN A 416 -4.32 5.28 18.23
N MET A 417 -3.70 5.12 17.06
CA MET A 417 -2.86 6.14 16.46
C MET A 417 -3.70 7.30 15.94
N GLN A 418 -3.15 8.49 16.08
CA GLN A 418 -3.67 9.69 15.44
C GLN A 418 -2.78 10.05 14.28
N TRP A 419 -3.37 10.44 13.17
CA TRP A 419 -2.69 10.65 11.91
C TRP A 419 -2.80 12.10 11.46
N SER A 420 -1.72 12.69 10.97
CA SER A 420 -1.84 13.85 10.10
C SER A 420 -2.41 13.39 8.75
N GLN A 421 -3.14 14.27 8.06
CA GLN A 421 -3.70 13.98 6.74
C GLN A 421 -2.65 13.38 5.79
N GLN A 422 -1.53 14.08 5.63
CA GLN A 422 -0.44 13.65 4.75
C GLN A 422 0.23 12.35 5.20
N GLY A 423 0.40 12.16 6.53
CA GLY A 423 0.98 10.93 7.07
C GLY A 423 0.09 9.71 6.84
N ALA A 424 -1.23 9.87 6.95
CA ALA A 424 -2.20 8.83 6.63
C ALA A 424 -2.17 8.49 5.13
N HIS A 425 -2.19 9.51 4.29
CA HIS A 425 -2.19 9.37 2.84
C HIS A 425 -0.95 8.62 2.32
N TYR A 426 0.26 9.03 2.73
CA TYR A 426 1.50 8.37 2.36
C TYR A 426 1.61 6.93 2.86
N LEU A 427 1.11 6.67 4.08
CA LEU A 427 1.09 5.30 4.60
C LEU A 427 0.15 4.42 3.76
N ILE A 428 -1.02 4.90 3.39
CA ILE A 428 -1.98 4.13 2.61
C ILE A 428 -1.41 3.80 1.22
N GLN A 429 -0.76 4.74 0.57
CA GLN A 429 -0.13 4.51 -0.73
C GLN A 429 0.95 3.43 -0.68
N THR A 430 1.90 3.57 0.23
CA THR A 430 2.95 2.56 0.38
C THR A 430 2.40 1.21 0.83
N ARG A 431 1.36 1.22 1.69
CA ARG A 431 0.71 0.01 2.16
C ARG A 431 -0.02 -0.72 1.05
N THR A 432 -0.77 -0.04 0.19
CA THR A 432 -1.42 -0.66 -0.96
C THR A 432 -0.40 -1.25 -1.94
N ALA A 433 0.72 -0.56 -2.19
CA ALA A 433 1.82 -1.09 -2.98
C ALA A 433 2.43 -2.37 -2.39
N VAL A 434 2.59 -2.44 -1.05
CA VAL A 434 3.07 -3.66 -0.36
C VAL A 434 2.04 -4.78 -0.43
N LEU A 435 0.75 -4.49 -0.20
CA LEU A 435 -0.32 -5.50 -0.24
C LEU A 435 -0.60 -6.03 -1.64
N ASN A 436 -0.19 -5.31 -2.66
CA ASN A 436 -0.28 -5.69 -4.08
C ASN A 436 0.99 -6.37 -4.62
N ASP A 437 2.03 -6.50 -3.80
CA ASP A 437 3.39 -6.91 -4.20
C ASP A 437 4.04 -5.98 -5.25
N ASP A 438 3.54 -4.75 -5.38
CA ASP A 438 4.04 -3.77 -6.36
C ASP A 438 5.31 -3.06 -5.88
N LEU A 439 5.52 -2.93 -4.55
CA LEU A 439 6.64 -2.17 -4.00
C LEU A 439 8.00 -2.71 -4.46
N LYS A 440 8.14 -4.04 -4.54
CA LYS A 440 9.37 -4.69 -5.02
C LYS A 440 9.66 -4.32 -6.47
N THR A 441 8.66 -4.42 -7.33
CA THR A 441 8.75 -4.06 -8.74
C THR A 441 9.09 -2.58 -8.94
N GLN A 442 8.46 -1.68 -8.18
CA GLN A 442 8.76 -0.24 -8.21
C GLN A 442 10.21 0.04 -7.81
N PHE A 443 10.70 -0.55 -6.71
CA PHE A 443 12.10 -0.39 -6.31
C PHE A 443 13.08 -0.99 -7.33
N GLY A 444 12.75 -2.12 -7.94
CA GLY A 444 13.54 -2.71 -9.03
C GLY A 444 13.60 -1.80 -10.26
N HIS A 445 12.51 -1.11 -10.59
CA HIS A 445 12.49 -0.10 -11.64
C HIS A 445 13.33 1.14 -11.28
N TRP A 446 13.23 1.61 -10.04
CA TRP A 446 14.01 2.77 -9.56
C TRP A 446 15.50 2.49 -9.42
N TYR A 447 15.86 1.25 -9.11
CA TYR A 447 17.22 0.81 -8.81
C TYR A 447 17.51 -0.54 -9.48
N PRO A 448 17.64 -0.58 -10.82
CA PRO A 448 17.69 -1.83 -11.60
C PRO A 448 18.89 -2.74 -11.29
N VAL A 449 19.92 -2.20 -10.65
CA VAL A 449 21.11 -2.97 -10.24
C VAL A 449 20.87 -3.77 -8.95
N ILE A 450 19.83 -3.39 -8.16
CA ILE A 450 19.55 -4.01 -6.87
C ILE A 450 18.62 -5.20 -7.06
N LYS A 451 19.10 -6.39 -6.76
CA LYS A 451 18.28 -7.61 -6.71
C LYS A 451 17.57 -7.69 -5.34
N LEU A 452 16.29 -7.29 -5.30
CA LEU A 452 15.46 -7.35 -4.10
C LEU A 452 14.87 -8.76 -3.93
N GLY A 453 15.62 -9.65 -3.30
CA GLY A 453 15.22 -11.00 -2.83
C GLY A 453 14.23 -11.81 -3.69
N ASP A 454 14.57 -13.04 -3.99
CA ASP A 454 13.92 -14.27 -4.46
C ASP A 454 14.70 -15.00 -5.57
N GLU A 455 15.69 -14.37 -6.15
CA GLU A 455 16.65 -15.09 -6.97
C GLU A 455 17.83 -15.53 -6.10
N THR A 456 17.57 -16.46 -5.18
CA THR A 456 18.58 -17.43 -4.80
C THR A 456 18.73 -18.41 -5.98
N GLU A 457 19.18 -17.93 -7.12
CA GLU A 457 20.09 -18.77 -7.86
C GLU A 457 21.23 -19.03 -6.89
N HIS A 458 21.30 -20.26 -6.39
CA HIS A 458 22.43 -20.80 -5.68
C HIS A 458 23.65 -20.69 -6.59
N CYS A 459 24.29 -19.53 -6.57
CA CYS A 459 25.64 -19.39 -7.05
C CYS A 459 26.59 -19.92 -5.96
N TRP A 460 26.36 -21.16 -5.53
CA TRP A 460 27.40 -22.00 -5.01
C TRP A 460 28.14 -22.51 -6.23
N THR A 461 29.00 -21.65 -6.79
CA THR A 461 30.05 -22.20 -7.62
C THR A 461 30.78 -23.22 -6.75
N GLU A 462 30.64 -24.49 -7.13
CA GLU A 462 31.58 -25.55 -6.79
C GLU A 462 32.97 -25.12 -7.22
N SER A 463 33.64 -24.40 -6.40
CA SER A 463 35.04 -24.13 -6.52
C SER A 463 35.59 -23.97 -5.12
N VAL A 464 35.99 -25.07 -4.57
CA VAL A 464 37.30 -25.28 -3.94
C VAL A 464 37.30 -26.70 -3.42
N ALA A 465 37.57 -27.64 -4.32
CA ALA A 465 38.27 -28.86 -4.00
C ALA A 465 39.51 -28.83 -4.90
N ALA A 466 40.60 -28.29 -4.40
CA ALA A 466 41.96 -28.57 -4.82
C ALA A 466 42.90 -28.26 -3.65
#